data_9f949b77c1521467a8871c6293ea65a5
#
_entry.id   9f949b77c1521467a8871c6293ea65a5
#
_cell.length_a   1.000
_cell.length_b   1.000
_cell.length_c   1.000
_cell.angle_alpha   90.00
_cell.angle_beta   90.00
_cell.angle_gamma   90.00
#
_symmetry.space_group_name_H-M   'P 1'
#
loop_
_entity.id
_entity.type
_entity.pdbx_description
1 polymer ?
#
loop_
_entity_poly.entity_id
_entity_poly.type
_entity_poly.pdbx_seq_one_letter_code
_entity_poly.pdbx_strand_id
1 'polypeptide(L)'
;MSAKLIIAQSDLVEITAPYPEPRLVYQNAEPRKVNNLTLIDGKTFLSTTIAGDIMPPGAPDVGFFHDDTRFLSRLELRVDGYRTIVLSSSTEQTFASQIELTTGKSTIREAYEIPENTVHIRREQLLASDVLYDNFSFE
;
A
#
# COMPACT_ATOMS: atom_id res chain seq x y z
N MET A 1 -4.96 21.18 -13.62
CA MET A 1 -5.58 19.83 -13.57
C MET A 1 -5.33 19.24 -12.21
N SER A 2 -6.35 18.76 -11.58
CA SER A 2 -6.23 18.09 -10.29
C SER A 2 -6.28 16.58 -10.50
N ALA A 3 -5.31 15.85 -9.97
CA ALA A 3 -5.37 14.40 -9.92
C ALA A 3 -6.47 13.96 -8.92
N LYS A 4 -7.27 12.97 -9.29
CA LYS A 4 -8.34 12.45 -8.44
C LYS A 4 -7.98 11.06 -7.96
N LEU A 5 -7.91 10.90 -6.64
CA LEU A 5 -7.80 9.60 -5.99
C LEU A 5 -9.22 9.09 -5.71
N ILE A 6 -9.60 7.97 -6.31
CA ILE A 6 -10.85 7.27 -5.97
C ILE A 6 -10.46 6.02 -5.19
N ILE A 7 -10.67 6.06 -3.89
CA ILE A 7 -10.67 4.87 -3.04
C ILE A 7 -12.09 4.32 -3.10
N ALA A 8 -12.25 3.04 -3.46
CA ALA A 8 -13.57 2.43 -3.51
C ALA A 8 -14.33 2.70 -2.21
N GLN A 9 -15.53 3.27 -2.33
CA GLN A 9 -16.41 3.55 -1.21
C GLN A 9 -16.94 2.24 -0.62
N SER A 10 -16.20 1.68 0.30
CA SER A 10 -16.80 0.90 1.37
C SER A 10 -16.84 1.82 2.58
N ASP A 11 -18.00 1.94 3.22
CA ASP A 11 -18.31 2.83 4.32
C ASP A 11 -17.10 3.28 5.14
N LEU A 12 -16.80 4.58 5.07
CA LEU A 12 -15.77 5.23 5.86
C LEU A 12 -16.12 5.10 7.33
N VAL A 13 -15.60 4.08 7.98
CA VAL A 13 -15.49 4.05 9.43
C VAL A 13 -14.27 4.89 9.79
N GLU A 14 -14.50 6.11 10.23
CA GLU A 14 -13.47 6.98 10.78
C GLU A 14 -12.96 6.35 12.08
N ILE A 15 -11.90 5.55 12.00
CA ILE A 15 -11.26 4.97 13.19
C ILE A 15 -10.24 5.97 13.68
N THR A 16 -10.67 6.89 14.53
CA THR A 16 -9.80 7.69 15.38
C THR A 16 -9.39 6.85 16.59
N ALA A 17 -8.35 6.04 16.45
CA ALA A 17 -7.68 5.46 17.60
C ALA A 17 -6.24 6.00 17.67
N PRO A 18 -5.78 6.49 18.82
CA PRO A 18 -4.38 6.83 19.00
C PRO A 18 -3.60 5.52 19.13
N TYR A 19 -3.12 5.02 17.98
CA TYR A 19 -2.09 3.98 18.04
C TYR A 19 -0.77 4.65 18.42
N PRO A 20 -0.03 4.14 19.41
CA PRO A 20 1.31 4.60 19.66
C PRO A 20 2.12 4.40 18.38
N GLU A 21 2.72 5.47 17.91
CA GLU A 21 3.64 5.41 16.78
C GLU A 21 4.66 4.31 17.03
N PRO A 22 4.81 3.31 16.15
CA PRO A 22 5.85 2.31 16.34
C PRO A 22 7.19 3.05 16.32
N ARG A 23 7.92 3.02 17.42
CA ARG A 23 9.31 3.48 17.47
C ARG A 23 10.10 2.61 16.53
N LEU A 24 10.35 3.10 15.33
CA LEU A 24 11.29 2.48 14.40
C LEU A 24 12.69 2.68 14.98
N VAL A 25 13.20 1.64 15.62
CA VAL A 25 14.61 1.55 15.95
C VAL A 25 15.34 1.29 14.65
N TYR A 26 15.85 2.33 14.01
CA TYR A 26 16.78 2.21 12.91
C TYR A 26 18.11 1.69 13.46
N GLN A 27 18.28 0.39 13.53
CA GLN A 27 19.61 -0.18 13.57
C GLN A 27 20.18 -0.05 12.16
N ASN A 28 21.39 0.48 12.07
CA ASN A 28 22.19 0.70 10.88
C ASN A 28 22.13 -0.47 9.87
N ALA A 29 21.03 -0.61 9.19
CA ALA A 29 20.91 -1.53 8.08
C ALA A 29 21.35 -0.77 6.83
N GLU A 30 22.31 -1.32 6.12
CA GLU A 30 22.65 -0.86 4.78
C GLU A 30 21.37 -0.65 3.97
N PRO A 31 21.34 0.36 3.07
CA PRO A 31 20.16 0.63 2.28
C PRO A 31 19.82 -0.63 1.48
N ARG A 32 18.86 -1.40 1.97
CA ARG A 32 18.28 -2.48 1.18
C ARG A 32 17.73 -1.84 -0.08
N LYS A 33 18.12 -2.36 -1.24
CA LYS A 33 17.44 -2.07 -2.49
C LYS A 33 15.96 -2.37 -2.26
N VAL A 34 15.19 -1.35 -1.98
CA VAL A 34 13.74 -1.49 -1.90
C VAL A 34 13.29 -1.62 -3.34
N ASN A 35 12.85 -2.80 -3.72
CA ASN A 35 12.24 -3.00 -5.01
C ASN A 35 10.90 -2.25 -4.97
N ASN A 36 10.86 -1.11 -5.64
CA ASN A 36 9.64 -0.34 -5.78
C ASN A 36 8.90 -0.80 -7.03
N LEU A 37 7.56 -0.82 -6.94
CA LEU A 37 6.71 -0.90 -8.12
C LEU A 37 6.46 0.52 -8.61
N THR A 38 6.61 0.73 -9.91
CA THR A 38 6.36 2.04 -10.50
C THR A 38 5.36 1.89 -11.65
N LEU A 39 4.28 2.65 -11.58
CA LEU A 39 3.29 2.77 -12.64
C LEU A 39 3.34 4.17 -13.23
N ILE A 40 3.12 4.28 -14.54
CA ILE A 40 3.19 5.54 -15.28
C ILE A 40 2.03 5.63 -16.25
N ASP A 41 1.35 6.77 -16.25
CA ASP A 41 0.37 7.15 -17.24
C ASP A 41 0.51 8.66 -17.56
N GLY A 42 1.09 9.00 -18.70
CA GLY A 42 1.35 10.38 -19.10
C GLY A 42 2.31 11.09 -18.14
N LYS A 43 1.81 12.12 -17.46
CA LYS A 43 2.56 12.92 -16.47
C LYS A 43 2.33 12.45 -15.03
N THR A 44 1.55 11.42 -14.87
CA THR A 44 1.22 10.84 -13.58
C THR A 44 2.04 9.58 -13.34
N PHE A 45 2.62 9.44 -12.16
CA PHE A 45 3.26 8.20 -11.77
C PHE A 45 2.98 7.85 -10.32
N LEU A 46 2.94 6.56 -10.07
CA LEU A 46 2.81 5.97 -8.78
C LEU A 46 4.07 5.16 -8.49
N SER A 47 4.73 5.43 -7.38
CA SER A 47 5.82 4.60 -6.86
C SER A 47 5.42 4.05 -5.51
N THR A 48 5.46 2.73 -5.36
CA THR A 48 5.05 2.04 -4.15
C THR A 48 6.07 0.99 -3.74
N THR A 49 5.94 0.46 -2.54
CA THR A 49 6.60 -0.79 -2.15
C THR A 49 6.04 -1.96 -2.96
N ILE A 50 6.66 -3.13 -2.85
CA ILE A 50 6.16 -4.37 -3.49
C ILE A 50 4.78 -4.81 -2.96
N ALA A 51 4.35 -4.28 -1.82
CA ALA A 51 2.99 -4.47 -1.28
C ALA A 51 1.96 -3.49 -1.86
N GLY A 52 2.39 -2.55 -2.71
CA GLY A 52 1.55 -1.48 -3.22
C GLY A 52 1.35 -0.32 -2.26
N ASP A 53 2.11 -0.26 -1.17
CA ASP A 53 1.99 0.79 -0.16
C ASP A 53 2.90 1.98 -0.47
N ILE A 54 2.42 3.17 -0.15
CA ILE A 54 3.20 4.39 -0.06
C ILE A 54 3.50 4.60 1.42
N MET A 55 4.74 4.45 1.81
CA MET A 55 5.12 4.55 3.22
C MET A 55 6.10 5.69 3.47
N PRO A 56 5.86 6.55 4.46
CA PRO A 56 6.85 7.45 5.04
C PRO A 56 7.55 6.80 6.24
N PRO A 57 8.51 7.46 6.88
CA PRO A 57 9.38 8.49 6.37
C PRO A 57 10.71 7.88 5.91
N GLY A 58 11.41 8.57 5.04
CA GLY A 58 12.72 8.13 4.56
C GLY A 58 12.71 7.42 3.21
N ALA A 59 11.55 7.30 2.58
CA ALA A 59 11.43 6.88 1.20
C ALA A 59 10.89 8.07 0.36
N PRO A 60 11.75 9.03 -0.03
CA PRO A 60 11.32 10.18 -0.82
C PRO A 60 10.81 9.78 -2.20
N ASP A 61 11.15 8.57 -2.63
CA ASP A 61 10.90 8.07 -3.98
C ASP A 61 9.54 7.36 -4.13
N VAL A 62 8.79 7.19 -3.03
CA VAL A 62 7.46 6.59 -3.08
C VAL A 62 6.38 7.65 -2.91
N GLY A 63 5.30 7.49 -3.66
CA GLY A 63 4.19 8.43 -3.67
C GLY A 63 3.37 8.35 -4.94
N PHE A 64 2.32 9.13 -4.95
CA PHE A 64 1.55 9.43 -6.14
C PHE A 64 1.87 10.85 -6.59
N PHE A 65 2.33 10.99 -7.82
CA PHE A 65 2.87 12.22 -8.37
C PHE A 65 2.15 12.60 -9.65
N HIS A 66 1.99 13.89 -9.87
CA HIS A 66 1.51 14.47 -11.11
C HIS A 66 2.23 15.80 -11.36
N ASP A 67 2.74 16.04 -12.58
CA ASP A 67 3.55 17.21 -12.93
C ASP A 67 4.60 17.55 -11.87
N ASP A 68 5.44 16.56 -11.50
CA ASP A 68 6.52 16.66 -10.49
C ASP A 68 6.07 16.99 -9.06
N THR A 69 4.77 17.06 -8.82
CA THR A 69 4.22 17.31 -7.49
C THR A 69 3.71 16.02 -6.87
N ARG A 70 4.14 15.76 -5.63
CA ARG A 70 3.65 14.62 -4.86
C ARG A 70 2.32 14.96 -4.19
N PHE A 71 1.24 14.30 -4.61
CA PHE A 71 -0.11 14.49 -4.08
C PHE A 71 -0.45 13.54 -2.95
N LEU A 72 0.13 12.34 -2.94
CA LEU A 72 -0.09 11.36 -1.89
C LEU A 72 1.26 10.84 -1.40
N SER A 73 1.52 10.99 -0.12
CA SER A 73 2.77 10.61 0.54
C SER A 73 2.62 9.43 1.48
N ARG A 74 1.40 8.96 1.74
CA ARG A 74 1.14 7.79 2.56
C ARG A 74 -0.13 7.09 2.10
N LEU A 75 -0.02 5.80 1.83
CA LEU A 75 -1.12 4.88 1.59
C LEU A 75 -0.67 3.51 2.09
N GLU A 76 -1.35 2.92 3.04
CA GLU A 76 -0.94 1.67 3.65
C GLU A 76 -2.15 0.77 3.88
N LEU A 77 -2.07 -0.48 3.41
CA LEU A 77 -3.06 -1.51 3.73
C LEU A 77 -2.66 -2.20 5.03
N ARG A 78 -3.58 -2.21 5.97
CA ARG A 78 -3.47 -3.01 7.20
C ARG A 78 -4.72 -3.84 7.40
N VAL A 79 -4.54 -5.05 7.84
CA VAL A 79 -5.62 -5.94 8.26
C VAL A 79 -5.51 -6.10 9.77
N ASP A 80 -6.55 -5.68 10.48
CA ASP A 80 -6.60 -5.73 11.93
C ASP A 80 -5.40 -5.03 12.62
N GLY A 81 -4.92 -3.92 12.01
CA GLY A 81 -3.76 -3.17 12.49
C GLY A 81 -2.40 -3.74 12.10
N TYR A 82 -2.34 -4.93 11.52
CA TYR A 82 -1.11 -5.59 11.09
C TYR A 82 -0.85 -5.38 9.61
N ARG A 83 0.43 -5.34 9.25
CA ARG A 83 0.84 -5.29 7.83
C ARG A 83 0.58 -6.62 7.15
N THR A 84 0.26 -6.54 5.88
CA THR A 84 0.12 -7.72 5.03
C THR A 84 1.49 -8.28 4.63
N ILE A 85 1.50 -9.55 4.28
CA ILE A 85 2.66 -10.28 3.77
C ILE A 85 2.52 -10.39 2.26
N VAL A 86 3.55 -10.02 1.52
CA VAL A 86 3.56 -10.11 0.06
C VAL A 86 3.84 -11.55 -0.36
N LEU A 87 2.95 -12.13 -1.15
CA LEU A 87 3.14 -13.43 -1.78
C LEU A 87 3.77 -13.27 -3.17
N SER A 88 3.24 -12.35 -3.95
CA SER A 88 3.79 -11.99 -5.26
C SER A 88 3.39 -10.58 -5.65
N SER A 89 4.15 -9.98 -6.55
CA SER A 89 3.83 -8.69 -7.15
C SER A 89 4.32 -8.65 -8.58
N SER A 90 3.53 -8.11 -9.47
CA SER A 90 3.87 -7.94 -10.89
C SER A 90 3.35 -6.62 -11.43
N THR A 91 4.07 -6.10 -12.43
CA THR A 91 3.62 -5.00 -13.28
C THR A 91 3.50 -5.56 -14.69
N GLU A 92 2.31 -5.93 -15.10
CA GLU A 92 2.07 -6.50 -16.43
C GLU A 92 2.10 -5.42 -17.51
N GLN A 93 1.73 -4.21 -17.14
CA GLN A 93 1.73 -3.04 -18.01
C GLN A 93 2.30 -1.85 -17.25
N THR A 94 2.77 -0.84 -17.98
CA THR A 94 3.39 0.35 -17.37
C THR A 94 2.45 1.11 -16.42
N PHE A 95 1.16 0.94 -16.58
CA PHE A 95 0.10 1.63 -15.83
C PHE A 95 -0.68 0.73 -14.88
N ALA A 96 -0.36 -0.55 -14.78
CA ALA A 96 -1.11 -1.50 -13.95
C ALA A 96 -0.19 -2.46 -13.20
N SER A 97 -0.53 -2.75 -11.95
CA SER A 97 0.12 -3.78 -11.14
C SER A 97 -0.90 -4.69 -10.47
N GLN A 98 -0.50 -5.93 -10.26
CA GLN A 98 -1.24 -6.92 -9.49
C GLN A 98 -0.35 -7.45 -8.37
N ILE A 99 -0.90 -7.48 -7.16
CA ILE A 99 -0.17 -7.83 -5.95
C ILE A 99 -1.02 -8.84 -5.17
N GLU A 100 -0.43 -9.97 -4.86
CA GLU A 100 -1.05 -10.99 -4.02
C GLU A 100 -0.47 -10.87 -2.60
N LEU A 101 -1.35 -10.71 -1.64
CA LEU A 101 -1.02 -10.50 -0.24
C LEU A 101 -1.73 -11.54 0.63
N THR A 102 -1.21 -11.72 1.83
CA THR A 102 -1.89 -12.51 2.85
C THR A 102 -1.72 -11.87 4.23
N THR A 103 -2.50 -12.35 5.18
CA THR A 103 -2.39 -11.93 6.59
C THR A 103 -1.31 -12.70 7.32
N GLY A 104 -0.55 -12.00 8.15
CA GLY A 104 0.29 -12.64 9.17
C GLY A 104 -0.53 -13.16 10.34
N LYS A 105 0.14 -13.83 11.26
CA LYS A 105 -0.47 -14.22 12.53
C LYS A 105 -0.92 -12.98 13.28
N SER A 106 -2.16 -12.94 13.73
CA SER A 106 -2.71 -11.85 14.51
C SER A 106 -3.52 -12.36 15.71
N THR A 107 -3.75 -11.51 16.68
CA THR A 107 -4.55 -11.85 17.87
C THR A 107 -5.68 -10.84 18.01
N ILE A 108 -6.92 -11.31 17.93
CA ILE A 108 -8.10 -10.48 18.12
C ILE A 108 -8.50 -10.54 19.60
N ARG A 109 -8.62 -9.36 20.23
CA ARG A 109 -9.14 -9.18 21.60
C ARG A 109 -8.50 -10.08 22.64
N GLU A 110 -7.18 -10.28 22.56
CA GLU A 110 -6.38 -11.08 23.51
C GLU A 110 -6.83 -12.55 23.68
N ALA A 111 -7.86 -13.00 22.95
CA ALA A 111 -8.47 -14.31 23.15
C ALA A 111 -8.44 -15.22 21.92
N TYR A 112 -8.37 -14.66 20.73
CA TYR A 112 -8.42 -15.45 19.48
C TYR A 112 -7.19 -15.18 18.62
N GLU A 113 -6.39 -16.23 18.43
CA GLU A 113 -5.31 -16.20 17.45
C GLU A 113 -5.89 -16.48 16.05
N ILE A 114 -5.61 -15.59 15.11
CA ILE A 114 -5.84 -15.84 13.69
C ILE A 114 -4.52 -16.37 13.14
N PRO A 115 -4.53 -17.58 12.57
CA PRO A 115 -3.34 -18.12 11.93
C PRO A 115 -2.86 -17.23 10.79
N GLU A 116 -1.58 -17.30 10.47
CA GLU A 116 -1.06 -16.70 9.25
C GLU A 116 -1.72 -17.35 8.01
N ASN A 117 -1.76 -16.60 6.91
CA ASN A 117 -2.37 -17.03 5.64
C ASN A 117 -3.88 -17.34 5.73
N THR A 118 -4.59 -16.73 6.67
CA THR A 118 -6.04 -16.93 6.81
C THR A 118 -6.83 -16.17 5.76
N VAL A 119 -6.35 -14.99 5.37
CA VAL A 119 -7.02 -14.16 4.35
C VAL A 119 -6.06 -13.95 3.20
N HIS A 120 -6.50 -14.29 2.00
CA HIS A 120 -5.83 -13.95 0.76
C HIS A 120 -6.40 -12.65 0.22
N ILE A 121 -5.52 -11.73 -0.19
CA ILE A 121 -5.89 -10.42 -0.67
C ILE A 121 -5.24 -10.19 -2.03
N ARG A 122 -6.07 -9.96 -3.04
CA ARG A 122 -5.60 -9.46 -4.32
C ARG A 122 -5.78 -7.97 -4.36
N ARG A 123 -4.69 -7.25 -4.60
CA ARG A 123 -4.66 -5.80 -4.78
C ARG A 123 -4.28 -5.47 -6.21
N GLU A 124 -5.09 -4.68 -6.87
CA GLU A 124 -4.86 -4.23 -8.23
C GLU A 124 -4.78 -2.72 -8.25
N GLN A 125 -3.65 -2.19 -8.69
CA GLN A 125 -3.45 -0.76 -8.84
C GLN A 125 -3.40 -0.40 -10.31
N LEU A 126 -4.16 0.60 -10.71
CA LEU A 126 -4.27 1.08 -12.07
C LEU A 126 -4.16 2.61 -12.09
N LEU A 127 -3.33 3.12 -12.97
CA LEU A 127 -3.33 4.54 -13.33
C LEU A 127 -4.08 4.73 -14.65
N ALA A 128 -5.06 5.62 -14.65
CA ALA A 128 -5.77 6.00 -15.87
C ALA A 128 -6.28 7.43 -15.75
N SER A 129 -5.96 8.27 -16.74
CA SER A 129 -6.44 9.66 -16.82
C SER A 129 -6.21 10.46 -15.53
N ASP A 130 -5.00 10.43 -15.00
CA ASP A 130 -4.59 11.12 -13.76
C ASP A 130 -5.31 10.63 -12.49
N VAL A 131 -5.88 9.43 -12.54
CA VAL A 131 -6.57 8.79 -11.41
C VAL A 131 -5.86 7.51 -11.02
N LEU A 132 -5.65 7.32 -9.73
CA LEU A 132 -5.25 6.05 -9.15
C LEU A 132 -6.49 5.26 -8.72
N TYR A 133 -6.65 4.07 -9.28
CA TYR A 133 -7.59 3.05 -8.83
C TYR A 133 -6.83 2.02 -8.03
N ASP A 134 -7.26 1.77 -6.82
CA ASP A 134 -6.66 0.77 -5.90
C ASP A 134 -7.77 -0.16 -5.42
N ASN A 135 -7.85 -1.33 -6.06
CA ASN A 135 -8.93 -2.30 -5.86
C ASN A 135 -8.45 -3.45 -4.99
N PHE A 136 -9.31 -3.95 -4.14
CA PHE A 136 -9.03 -5.07 -3.24
C PHE A 136 -10.10 -6.15 -3.39
N SER A 137 -9.65 -7.41 -3.52
CA SER A 137 -10.48 -8.60 -3.43
C SER A 137 -9.98 -9.47 -2.30
N PHE A 138 -10.89 -10.01 -1.50
CA PHE A 138 -10.58 -10.81 -0.31
C PHE A 138 -11.18 -12.21 -0.47
N GLU A 139 -10.39 -13.23 -0.14
CA GLU A 139 -10.79 -14.65 -0.10
C GLU A 139 -10.40 -15.30 1.22
#